data_7ae0728123fa70db1d16fa4b7a6b3e4c
#
_entry.id   7ae0728123fa70db1d16fa4b7a6b3e4c
#
_cell.length_a   1.000
_cell.length_b   1.000
_cell.length_c   1.000
_cell.angle_alpha   90.00
_cell.angle_beta   90.00
_cell.angle_gamma   90.00
#
_symmetry.space_group_name_H-M   'P 1'
#
loop_
_entity.id
_entity.type
_entity.pdbx_description
1 polymer ?
#
loop_
_entity_poly.entity_id
_entity_poly.type
_entity_poly.pdbx_seq_one_letter_code
_entity_poly.pdbx_strand_id
1 'polypeptide(L)'
;MDSIVVTGNGPLNGQIPIAGAKNACLTLMPATLLSEEPLTLTNAPRLSDIRTMTTLLQSLGAEVSSLQDGQVLAMSSHDISNHKAEYDIVRKMRASILVLGPMLARDGHAVVSLPGGCAIGARPVDLHLKAFEAMGAELDLRDGYVFAKAPGGLKGGIVDFPIVSVGATENALMAATLAKGTTVIKNAAREPEIVDLADCLRKMGAQIEGDGTSTITIQGVDRLHGATHSVVTDRIELGTYMLAPAICGGEVECLGGRIDLIGAFCEKLDAAGINVEETDKGLKVSNRHARVRAVDVTTEPFPGFPTDLQAQMMALLCTAEGTSVLEEKIFENRFMHAPELMRMGAKIDVHGGTATVTGVERLKGAPVMATDLRASVSLILAGLAAEGETIVNRVYHLDRGYEQVVRKFSGVGAKIERVKA
;
A
#
# COMPACT_ATOMS: atom_id res chain seq x y z
N MET A 1 3.09 3.99 -25.59
CA MET A 1 2.86 3.82 -24.13
C MET A 1 2.07 2.54 -23.98
N ASP A 2 2.56 1.58 -23.18
CA ASP A 2 1.93 0.26 -23.07
C ASP A 2 0.47 0.34 -22.63
N SER A 3 -0.34 -0.62 -23.13
CA SER A 3 -1.71 -0.85 -22.69
C SER A 3 -1.90 -2.33 -22.30
N ILE A 4 -2.96 -2.61 -21.57
CA ILE A 4 -3.41 -3.99 -21.29
C ILE A 4 -4.75 -4.19 -21.98
N VAL A 5 -4.82 -5.29 -22.71
CA VAL A 5 -6.04 -5.74 -23.39
C VAL A 5 -6.64 -6.89 -22.58
N VAL A 6 -7.91 -6.76 -22.22
CA VAL A 6 -8.65 -7.73 -21.42
C VAL A 6 -9.90 -8.15 -22.19
N THR A 7 -10.14 -9.42 -22.31
CA THR A 7 -11.40 -9.97 -22.90
C THR A 7 -12.08 -10.82 -21.83
N GLY A 8 -13.33 -10.47 -21.49
CA GLY A 8 -14.14 -11.29 -20.60
C GLY A 8 -14.39 -12.67 -21.22
N ASN A 9 -14.02 -13.72 -20.50
CA ASN A 9 -14.07 -15.09 -21.00
C ASN A 9 -14.68 -16.11 -20.02
N GLY A 10 -15.34 -15.62 -18.97
CA GLY A 10 -16.06 -16.42 -17.99
C GLY A 10 -15.26 -16.76 -16.74
N PRO A 11 -15.60 -17.88 -16.06
CA PRO A 11 -15.08 -18.21 -14.74
C PRO A 11 -13.56 -18.38 -14.69
N LEU A 12 -12.95 -17.90 -13.62
CA LEU A 12 -11.52 -18.01 -13.35
C LEU A 12 -11.26 -19.07 -12.29
N ASN A 13 -10.27 -19.96 -12.53
CA ASN A 13 -9.97 -21.06 -11.63
C ASN A 13 -8.47 -21.31 -11.54
N GLY A 14 -7.98 -21.57 -10.32
CA GLY A 14 -6.59 -21.89 -10.09
C GLY A 14 -6.01 -21.26 -8.83
N GLN A 15 -4.71 -21.01 -8.84
CA GLN A 15 -3.97 -20.46 -7.70
C GLN A 15 -3.21 -19.20 -8.10
N ILE A 16 -3.21 -18.21 -7.23
CA ILE A 16 -2.46 -16.96 -7.38
C ILE A 16 -1.55 -16.76 -6.16
N PRO A 17 -0.22 -16.77 -6.33
CA PRO A 17 0.69 -16.41 -5.25
C PRO A 17 0.62 -14.90 -4.98
N ILE A 18 0.41 -14.54 -3.72
CA ILE A 18 0.37 -13.15 -3.28
C ILE A 18 1.78 -12.72 -2.85
N ALA A 19 2.23 -11.60 -3.38
CA ALA A 19 3.55 -11.04 -3.10
C ALA A 19 3.61 -10.40 -1.71
N GLY A 20 4.81 -10.06 -1.26
CA GLY A 20 5.01 -9.22 -0.09
C GLY A 20 4.42 -7.83 -0.29
N ALA A 21 3.97 -7.22 0.82
CA ALA A 21 3.26 -5.94 0.79
C ALA A 21 4.17 -4.80 0.33
N LYS A 22 3.73 -4.12 -0.73
CA LYS A 22 4.42 -2.93 -1.25
C LYS A 22 4.64 -1.89 -0.16
N ASN A 23 3.58 -1.55 0.55
CA ASN A 23 3.63 -0.48 1.55
C ASN A 23 4.52 -0.86 2.73
N ALA A 24 4.45 -2.11 3.21
CA ALA A 24 5.37 -2.62 4.23
C ALA A 24 6.82 -2.58 3.76
N CYS A 25 7.13 -3.08 2.56
CA CYS A 25 8.48 -3.10 2.03
C CYS A 25 9.07 -1.68 1.92
N LEU A 26 8.28 -0.70 1.44
CA LEU A 26 8.70 0.71 1.36
C LEU A 26 8.99 1.35 2.72
N THR A 27 8.39 0.84 3.80
CA THR A 27 8.65 1.30 5.16
C THR A 27 9.83 0.57 5.78
N LEU A 28 9.96 -0.73 5.52
CA LEU A 28 11.08 -1.55 6.02
C LEU A 28 12.43 -1.15 5.42
N MET A 29 12.47 -0.76 4.14
CA MET A 29 13.72 -0.39 3.46
C MET A 29 14.45 0.78 4.14
N PRO A 30 13.82 1.91 4.51
CA PRO A 30 14.45 3.00 5.26
C PRO A 30 15.01 2.60 6.62
N ALA A 31 14.52 1.53 7.26
CA ALA A 31 15.05 1.05 8.53
C ALA A 31 16.55 0.62 8.42
N THR A 32 17.05 0.33 7.21
CA THR A 32 18.48 0.08 7.00
C THR A 32 19.35 1.28 7.42
N LEU A 33 18.82 2.49 7.36
CA LEU A 33 19.55 3.70 7.78
C LEU A 33 19.73 3.80 9.30
N LEU A 34 19.03 2.99 10.09
CA LEU A 34 19.12 3.00 11.57
C LEU A 34 20.31 2.18 12.11
N SER A 35 20.98 1.39 11.28
CA SER A 35 22.08 0.51 11.71
C SER A 35 23.21 0.51 10.67
N GLU A 36 24.43 0.28 11.15
CA GLU A 36 25.60 0.03 10.30
C GLU A 36 25.62 -1.43 9.77
N GLU A 37 24.90 -2.33 10.44
CA GLU A 37 24.86 -3.74 10.09
C GLU A 37 23.78 -4.02 9.02
N PRO A 38 23.94 -5.10 8.22
CA PRO A 38 23.04 -5.40 7.13
C PRO A 38 21.61 -5.73 7.56
N LEU A 39 20.63 -5.15 6.86
CA LEU A 39 19.22 -5.56 6.90
C LEU A 39 18.88 -6.33 5.63
N THR A 40 18.41 -7.57 5.77
CA THR A 40 17.95 -8.40 4.65
C THR A 40 16.45 -8.57 4.71
N LEU A 41 15.76 -8.14 3.66
CA LEU A 41 14.32 -8.35 3.48
C LEU A 41 14.08 -9.48 2.49
N THR A 42 13.33 -10.50 2.89
CA THR A 42 12.81 -11.56 2.02
C THR A 42 11.35 -11.30 1.66
N ASN A 43 10.82 -12.00 0.67
CA ASN A 43 9.47 -11.76 0.15
C ASN A 43 9.24 -10.30 -0.31
N ALA A 44 10.28 -9.63 -0.79
CA ALA A 44 10.16 -8.28 -1.32
C ALA A 44 9.44 -8.30 -2.67
N PRO A 45 8.48 -7.39 -2.93
CA PRO A 45 7.77 -7.35 -4.21
C PRO A 45 8.62 -6.65 -5.30
N ARG A 46 8.49 -7.10 -6.55
CA ARG A 46 9.23 -6.57 -7.71
C ARG A 46 8.50 -5.42 -8.39
N LEU A 47 8.53 -4.25 -7.78
CA LEU A 47 7.75 -3.09 -8.18
C LEU A 47 8.64 -1.88 -8.54
N SER A 48 8.13 -0.95 -9.33
CA SER A 48 8.85 0.27 -9.69
C SER A 48 9.08 1.18 -8.47
N ASP A 49 8.16 1.22 -7.52
CA ASP A 49 8.32 2.00 -6.28
C ASP A 49 9.48 1.44 -5.41
N ILE A 50 9.67 0.11 -5.36
CA ILE A 50 10.81 -0.51 -4.67
C ILE A 50 12.14 -0.10 -5.31
N ARG A 51 12.21 -0.09 -6.65
CA ARG A 51 13.41 0.41 -7.37
C ARG A 51 13.67 1.89 -7.09
N THR A 52 12.62 2.71 -6.99
CA THR A 52 12.74 4.13 -6.64
C THR A 52 13.30 4.30 -5.22
N MET A 53 12.82 3.52 -4.23
CA MET A 53 13.35 3.53 -2.87
C MET A 53 14.82 3.06 -2.84
N THR A 54 15.15 2.01 -3.60
CA THR A 54 16.55 1.56 -3.77
C THR A 54 17.44 2.71 -4.25
N THR A 55 17.02 3.42 -5.31
CA THR A 55 17.77 4.57 -5.83
C THR A 55 17.93 5.68 -4.78
N LEU A 56 16.87 5.94 -3.98
CA LEU A 56 16.91 6.93 -2.92
C LEU A 56 17.93 6.53 -1.84
N LEU A 57 17.86 5.30 -1.33
CA LEU A 57 18.78 4.81 -0.29
C LEU A 57 20.23 4.80 -0.78
N GLN A 58 20.48 4.40 -2.03
CA GLN A 58 21.80 4.47 -2.64
C GLN A 58 22.32 5.92 -2.76
N SER A 59 21.45 6.88 -3.04
CA SER A 59 21.84 8.30 -3.09
C SER A 59 22.20 8.88 -1.71
N LEU A 60 21.76 8.23 -0.63
CA LEU A 60 22.08 8.57 0.76
C LEU A 60 23.34 7.84 1.26
N GLY A 61 23.88 6.90 0.49
CA GLY A 61 25.10 6.15 0.84
C GLY A 61 24.87 4.68 1.19
N ALA A 62 23.64 4.19 1.20
CA ALA A 62 23.36 2.78 1.45
C ALA A 62 23.76 1.91 0.25
N GLU A 63 24.28 0.73 0.53
CA GLU A 63 24.48 -0.34 -0.44
C GLU A 63 23.22 -1.20 -0.51
N VAL A 64 22.66 -1.42 -1.70
CA VAL A 64 21.47 -2.24 -1.91
C VAL A 64 21.74 -3.27 -2.98
N SER A 65 21.63 -4.55 -2.62
CA SER A 65 21.74 -5.70 -3.52
C SER A 65 20.40 -6.41 -3.65
N SER A 66 20.01 -6.67 -4.88
CA SER A 66 18.77 -7.39 -5.22
C SER A 66 19.11 -8.82 -5.65
N LEU A 67 18.64 -9.80 -4.91
CA LEU A 67 18.91 -11.23 -5.09
C LEU A 67 17.62 -11.97 -5.41
N GLN A 68 17.72 -13.20 -5.95
CA GLN A 68 16.58 -14.05 -6.28
C GLN A 68 15.51 -13.32 -7.13
N ASP A 69 15.93 -12.76 -8.25
CA ASP A 69 15.07 -11.96 -9.14
C ASP A 69 14.37 -10.77 -8.44
N GLY A 70 14.95 -10.24 -7.35
CA GLY A 70 14.40 -9.10 -6.63
C GLY A 70 13.46 -9.45 -5.47
N GLN A 71 13.29 -10.72 -5.14
CA GLN A 71 12.51 -11.15 -3.97
C GLN A 71 13.28 -11.05 -2.65
N VAL A 72 14.60 -10.85 -2.73
CA VAL A 72 15.46 -10.62 -1.56
C VAL A 72 16.23 -9.33 -1.76
N LEU A 73 16.15 -8.42 -0.80
CA LEU A 73 16.90 -7.17 -0.75
C LEU A 73 17.87 -7.24 0.42
N ALA A 74 19.15 -7.25 0.13
CA ALA A 74 20.20 -7.11 1.14
C ALA A 74 20.72 -5.66 1.12
N MET A 75 20.62 -4.97 2.24
CA MET A 75 20.91 -3.54 2.37
C MET A 75 21.85 -3.30 3.54
N SER A 76 22.81 -2.40 3.39
CA SER A 76 23.67 -1.94 4.48
C SER A 76 23.94 -0.46 4.36
N SER A 77 24.13 0.19 5.50
CA SER A 77 24.41 1.62 5.58
C SER A 77 25.47 1.88 6.64
N HIS A 78 26.75 1.65 6.30
CA HIS A 78 27.86 1.94 7.21
C HIS A 78 27.92 3.42 7.54
N ASP A 79 27.90 4.26 6.50
CA ASP A 79 27.87 5.71 6.63
C ASP A 79 26.72 6.29 5.79
N ILE A 80 26.01 7.25 6.35
CA ILE A 80 25.10 8.11 5.57
C ILE A 80 25.98 9.21 4.95
N SER A 81 26.49 8.97 3.76
CA SER A 81 27.41 9.89 3.07
C SER A 81 26.73 11.16 2.55
N ASN A 82 25.42 11.15 2.43
CA ASN A 82 24.60 12.27 1.98
C ASN A 82 23.31 12.34 2.80
N HIS A 83 23.07 13.46 3.44
CA HIS A 83 21.87 13.69 4.27
C HIS A 83 20.75 14.42 3.53
N LYS A 84 20.84 14.52 2.19
CA LYS A 84 19.87 15.22 1.37
C LYS A 84 19.14 14.30 0.40
N ALA A 85 17.83 14.12 0.60
CA ALA A 85 16.93 13.45 -0.33
C ALA A 85 16.40 14.46 -1.36
N GLU A 86 16.90 14.37 -2.59
CA GLU A 86 16.67 15.33 -3.66
C GLU A 86 15.27 15.25 -4.26
N TYR A 87 14.74 16.42 -4.68
CA TYR A 87 13.42 16.58 -5.28
C TYR A 87 13.14 15.62 -6.44
N ASP A 88 14.10 15.41 -7.35
CA ASP A 88 13.89 14.57 -8.54
C ASP A 88 13.63 13.10 -8.25
N ILE A 89 14.05 12.59 -7.09
CA ILE A 89 13.73 11.24 -6.62
C ILE A 89 12.43 11.28 -5.79
N VAL A 90 12.36 12.20 -4.81
CA VAL A 90 11.24 12.29 -3.86
C VAL A 90 9.90 12.55 -4.56
N ARG A 91 9.86 13.39 -5.60
CA ARG A 91 8.63 13.69 -6.35
C ARG A 91 7.99 12.48 -7.01
N LYS A 92 8.75 11.41 -7.26
CA LYS A 92 8.27 10.19 -7.93
C LYS A 92 7.51 9.26 -6.99
N MET A 93 7.81 9.35 -5.68
CA MET A 93 7.28 8.41 -4.69
C MET A 93 7.13 9.08 -3.33
N ARG A 94 5.88 9.20 -2.86
CA ARG A 94 5.59 9.89 -1.59
C ARG A 94 6.26 9.24 -0.37
N ALA A 95 6.40 7.89 -0.36
CA ALA A 95 7.08 7.14 0.72
C ALA A 95 8.55 7.57 0.93
N SER A 96 9.13 8.35 0.01
CA SER A 96 10.47 8.92 0.17
C SER A 96 10.62 9.76 1.43
N ILE A 97 9.54 10.33 2.00
CA ILE A 97 9.57 11.06 3.27
C ILE A 97 9.99 10.16 4.46
N LEU A 98 9.86 8.83 4.33
CA LEU A 98 10.16 7.89 5.41
C LEU A 98 11.67 7.78 5.72
N VAL A 99 12.55 8.33 4.89
CA VAL A 99 13.98 8.40 5.21
C VAL A 99 14.32 9.49 6.25
N LEU A 100 13.39 10.44 6.46
CA LEU A 100 13.61 11.59 7.36
C LEU A 100 13.83 11.16 8.82
N GLY A 101 12.95 10.28 9.34
CA GLY A 101 13.04 9.79 10.72
C GLY A 101 14.34 9.01 11.00
N PRO A 102 14.67 7.99 10.21
CA PRO A 102 15.92 7.25 10.38
C PRO A 102 17.18 8.11 10.32
N MET A 103 17.32 9.01 9.34
CA MET A 103 18.48 9.91 9.26
C MET A 103 18.57 10.85 10.47
N LEU A 104 17.43 11.43 10.85
CA LEU A 104 17.40 12.34 12.01
C LEU A 104 17.72 11.61 13.32
N ALA A 105 17.23 10.38 13.47
CA ALA A 105 17.48 9.57 14.68
C ALA A 105 18.94 9.13 14.80
N ARG A 106 19.57 8.73 13.69
CA ARG A 106 20.94 8.23 13.66
C ARG A 106 21.97 9.36 13.74
N ASP A 107 21.87 10.36 12.87
CA ASP A 107 22.92 11.36 12.66
C ASP A 107 22.52 12.77 13.15
N GLY A 108 21.31 12.93 13.68
CA GLY A 108 20.81 14.18 14.25
C GLY A 108 20.53 15.28 13.21
N HIS A 109 20.58 14.98 11.90
CA HIS A 109 20.21 15.95 10.86
C HIS A 109 19.77 15.23 9.57
N ALA A 110 18.86 15.88 8.85
CA ALA A 110 18.36 15.43 7.55
C ALA A 110 17.80 16.58 6.74
N VAL A 111 17.89 16.50 5.43
CA VAL A 111 17.26 17.43 4.49
C VAL A 111 16.44 16.59 3.49
N VAL A 112 15.13 16.73 3.49
CA VAL A 112 14.27 15.94 2.63
C VAL A 112 13.35 16.86 1.83
N SER A 113 13.33 16.70 0.53
CA SER A 113 12.37 17.44 -0.31
C SER A 113 10.94 17.11 0.10
N LEU A 114 10.05 18.09 0.05
CA LEU A 114 8.63 17.85 0.18
C LEU A 114 8.16 16.97 -1.01
N PRO A 115 7.39 15.91 -0.75
CA PRO A 115 6.84 15.10 -1.83
C PRO A 115 5.86 15.92 -2.66
N GLY A 116 5.81 15.67 -3.96
CA GLY A 116 4.84 16.29 -4.87
C GLY A 116 3.39 15.98 -4.47
N GLY A 117 2.44 16.72 -5.04
CA GLY A 117 1.01 16.47 -4.85
C GLY A 117 0.58 15.06 -5.23
N CYS A 118 -0.51 14.58 -4.66
CA CYS A 118 -1.11 13.30 -4.97
C CYS A 118 -2.47 13.49 -5.66
N ALA A 119 -2.76 12.70 -6.69
CA ALA A 119 -4.02 12.80 -7.42
C ALA A 119 -5.26 12.50 -6.56
N ILE A 120 -5.11 11.69 -5.49
CA ILE A 120 -6.21 11.25 -4.63
C ILE A 120 -6.53 12.20 -3.47
N GLY A 121 -5.80 13.30 -3.29
CA GLY A 121 -6.09 14.30 -2.24
C GLY A 121 -4.87 14.96 -1.63
N ALA A 122 -5.11 15.96 -0.79
CA ALA A 122 -4.11 16.63 0.02
C ALA A 122 -3.54 15.66 1.06
N ARG A 123 -2.23 15.48 1.07
CA ARG A 123 -1.54 14.58 2.00
C ARG A 123 -0.32 15.29 2.56
N PRO A 124 -0.53 16.29 3.42
CA PRO A 124 0.55 17.08 4.00
C PRO A 124 1.48 16.19 4.83
N VAL A 125 2.72 16.63 5.02
CA VAL A 125 3.72 15.95 5.85
C VAL A 125 3.76 16.48 7.29
N ASP A 126 2.83 17.37 7.64
CA ASP A 126 2.76 18.06 8.94
C ASP A 126 2.73 17.12 10.14
N LEU A 127 2.06 15.96 10.02
CA LEU A 127 2.02 14.96 11.10
C LEU A 127 3.38 14.29 11.33
N HIS A 128 4.17 14.07 10.26
CA HIS A 128 5.56 13.62 10.43
C HIS A 128 6.38 14.67 11.18
N LEU A 129 6.24 15.95 10.81
CA LEU A 129 6.97 17.05 11.40
C LEU A 129 6.60 17.24 12.87
N LYS A 130 5.31 17.23 13.20
CA LYS A 130 4.81 17.27 14.59
C LYS A 130 5.39 16.16 15.46
N ALA A 131 5.53 14.96 14.93
CA ALA A 131 6.13 13.86 15.66
C ALA A 131 7.60 14.15 16.00
N PHE A 132 8.38 14.69 15.07
CA PHE A 132 9.78 15.03 15.32
C PHE A 132 9.94 16.23 16.25
N GLU A 133 9.10 17.26 16.15
CA GLU A 133 9.05 18.38 17.11
C GLU A 133 8.75 17.88 18.51
N ALA A 134 7.79 16.95 18.68
CA ALA A 134 7.49 16.33 19.96
C ALA A 134 8.68 15.53 20.54
N MET A 135 9.58 15.06 19.70
CA MET A 135 10.84 14.41 20.08
C MET A 135 12.03 15.37 20.14
N GLY A 136 11.78 16.68 20.09
CA GLY A 136 12.79 17.72 20.29
C GLY A 136 13.61 18.09 19.06
N ALA A 137 13.15 17.76 17.86
CA ALA A 137 13.78 18.23 16.64
C ALA A 137 13.44 19.69 16.34
N GLU A 138 14.41 20.37 15.75
CA GLU A 138 14.27 21.70 15.17
C GLU A 138 14.00 21.54 13.67
N LEU A 139 12.90 22.12 13.16
CA LEU A 139 12.47 22.00 11.79
C LEU A 139 12.38 23.35 11.12
N ASP A 140 12.89 23.43 9.89
CA ASP A 140 12.78 24.60 9.02
C ASP A 140 12.29 24.17 7.64
N LEU A 141 11.23 24.82 7.17
CA LEU A 141 10.61 24.57 5.85
C LEU A 141 10.98 25.70 4.91
N ARG A 142 11.88 25.43 4.00
CA ARG A 142 12.31 26.43 3.01
C ARG A 142 12.66 25.77 1.68
N ASP A 143 12.49 26.52 0.60
CA ASP A 143 12.85 26.13 -0.76
C ASP A 143 12.26 24.75 -1.20
N GLY A 144 11.10 24.35 -0.63
CA GLY A 144 10.47 23.07 -0.89
C GLY A 144 11.12 21.87 -0.17
N TYR A 145 11.98 22.13 0.83
CA TYR A 145 12.63 21.11 1.65
C TYR A 145 12.31 21.25 3.14
N VAL A 146 12.31 20.12 3.82
CA VAL A 146 12.36 20.03 5.28
C VAL A 146 13.83 19.94 5.69
N PHE A 147 14.32 20.93 6.44
CA PHE A 147 15.60 20.90 7.13
C PHE A 147 15.33 20.51 8.58
N ALA A 148 15.77 19.33 8.98
CA ALA A 148 15.57 18.79 10.30
C ALA A 148 16.88 18.64 11.04
N LYS A 149 16.92 19.06 12.31
CA LYS A 149 18.06 18.92 13.22
C LYS A 149 17.61 18.46 14.59
N ALA A 150 18.39 17.60 15.22
CA ALA A 150 18.21 17.17 16.60
C ALA A 150 19.55 17.28 17.33
N PRO A 151 19.97 18.50 17.76
CA PRO A 151 21.23 18.69 18.48
C PRO A 151 21.27 17.83 19.75
N GLY A 152 22.21 16.92 19.81
CA GLY A 152 22.34 15.95 20.92
C GLY A 152 21.42 14.73 20.82
N GLY A 153 20.79 14.50 19.66
CA GLY A 153 19.90 13.37 19.35
C GLY A 153 18.44 13.64 19.75
N LEU A 154 17.53 12.83 19.18
CA LEU A 154 16.12 12.85 19.53
C LEU A 154 15.90 12.43 20.99
N LYS A 155 14.84 12.94 21.60
CA LYS A 155 14.43 12.65 22.99
C LYS A 155 13.05 12.00 22.98
N GLY A 156 12.86 11.02 23.84
CA GLY A 156 11.56 10.44 24.09
C GLY A 156 10.54 11.49 24.51
N GLY A 157 9.29 11.29 24.14
CA GLY A 157 8.21 12.22 24.39
C GLY A 157 6.84 11.63 24.03
N ILE A 158 5.80 12.42 24.17
CA ILE A 158 4.45 12.03 23.75
C ILE A 158 4.18 12.60 22.36
N VAL A 159 4.00 11.70 21.40
CA VAL A 159 3.54 12.02 20.05
C VAL A 159 2.05 11.73 19.99
N ASP A 160 1.22 12.77 19.95
CA ASP A 160 -0.25 12.63 19.91
C ASP A 160 -0.78 13.11 18.56
N PHE A 161 -1.24 12.16 17.74
CA PHE A 161 -1.76 12.47 16.42
C PHE A 161 -3.23 12.90 16.49
N PRO A 162 -3.61 14.07 15.92
CA PRO A 162 -5.01 14.52 15.88
C PRO A 162 -5.88 13.62 14.98
N ILE A 163 -5.29 12.99 13.99
CA ILE A 163 -5.88 12.00 13.09
C ILE A 163 -4.91 10.85 12.87
N VAL A 164 -5.43 9.65 12.61
CA VAL A 164 -4.61 8.48 12.30
C VAL A 164 -3.86 8.70 10.98
N SER A 165 -2.55 8.48 11.01
CA SER A 165 -1.68 8.56 9.83
C SER A 165 -0.69 7.41 9.81
N VAL A 166 -0.79 6.54 8.81
CA VAL A 166 0.10 5.40 8.64
C VAL A 166 1.55 5.88 8.49
N GLY A 167 1.84 6.72 7.51
CA GLY A 167 3.21 7.18 7.25
C GLY A 167 3.83 7.96 8.40
N ALA A 168 3.05 8.80 9.11
CA ALA A 168 3.56 9.52 10.28
C ALA A 168 3.85 8.56 11.45
N THR A 169 3.01 7.55 11.67
CA THR A 169 3.25 6.50 12.67
C THR A 169 4.52 5.72 12.34
N GLU A 170 4.71 5.29 11.09
CA GLU A 170 5.89 4.57 10.62
C GLU A 170 7.17 5.37 10.85
N ASN A 171 7.15 6.64 10.45
CA ASN A 171 8.31 7.51 10.54
C ASN A 171 8.67 7.85 12.00
N ALA A 172 7.66 8.13 12.84
CA ALA A 172 7.83 8.33 14.27
C ALA A 172 8.34 7.07 14.99
N LEU A 173 7.81 5.90 14.63
CA LEU A 173 8.21 4.61 15.19
C LEU A 173 9.69 4.31 14.90
N MET A 174 10.15 4.49 13.67
CA MET A 174 11.57 4.35 13.31
C MET A 174 12.45 5.33 14.08
N ALA A 175 12.08 6.61 14.13
CA ALA A 175 12.85 7.62 14.78
C ALA A 175 12.96 7.40 16.30
N ALA A 176 11.88 6.92 16.93
CA ALA A 176 11.82 6.68 18.37
C ALA A 176 12.75 5.55 18.85
N THR A 177 13.14 4.63 17.97
CA THR A 177 14.01 3.51 18.36
C THR A 177 15.38 3.93 18.88
N LEU A 178 15.92 5.07 18.39
CA LEU A 178 17.20 5.62 18.82
C LEU A 178 17.05 6.92 19.65
N ALA A 179 15.81 7.34 19.96
CA ALA A 179 15.58 8.51 20.81
C ALA A 179 15.94 8.23 22.27
N LYS A 180 16.48 9.21 22.97
CA LYS A 180 16.86 9.06 24.38
C LYS A 180 15.62 9.02 25.29
N GLY A 181 15.39 7.90 25.96
CA GLY A 181 14.24 7.71 26.85
C GLY A 181 13.05 7.02 26.17
N THR A 182 11.85 7.24 26.69
CA THR A 182 10.63 6.57 26.25
C THR A 182 9.80 7.48 25.35
N THR A 183 9.38 7.00 24.21
CA THR A 183 8.40 7.66 23.33
C THR A 183 7.08 6.94 23.40
N VAL A 184 5.97 7.68 23.53
CA VAL A 184 4.61 7.15 23.46
C VAL A 184 3.89 7.79 22.28
N ILE A 185 3.53 6.99 21.30
CA ILE A 185 2.74 7.40 20.13
C ILE A 185 1.27 7.12 20.44
N LYS A 186 0.44 8.16 20.50
CA LYS A 186 -1.01 8.07 20.70
C LYS A 186 -1.75 8.30 19.39
N ASN A 187 -2.93 7.71 19.27
CA ASN A 187 -3.73 7.67 18.04
C ASN A 187 -2.90 7.16 16.86
N ALA A 188 -2.06 6.16 17.14
CA ALA A 188 -1.22 5.50 16.17
C ALA A 188 -2.05 4.72 15.14
N ALA A 189 -1.52 4.58 13.93
CA ALA A 189 -2.05 3.66 12.93
C ALA A 189 -1.90 2.21 13.40
N ARG A 190 -2.84 1.36 13.00
CA ARG A 190 -2.96 -0.03 13.49
C ARG A 190 -2.78 -1.05 12.37
N GLU A 191 -2.48 -0.58 11.16
CA GLU A 191 -2.35 -1.39 9.96
C GLU A 191 -1.31 -2.51 10.15
N PRO A 192 -1.50 -3.67 9.52
CA PRO A 192 -0.55 -4.79 9.57
C PRO A 192 0.88 -4.40 9.19
N GLU A 193 1.04 -3.40 8.35
CA GLU A 193 2.32 -2.83 7.93
C GLU A 193 3.07 -2.15 9.10
N ILE A 194 2.32 -1.58 10.08
CA ILE A 194 2.91 -1.03 11.32
C ILE A 194 3.44 -2.16 12.21
N VAL A 195 2.67 -3.25 12.34
CA VAL A 195 3.09 -4.43 13.10
C VAL A 195 4.31 -5.07 12.46
N ASP A 196 4.32 -5.20 11.14
CA ASP A 196 5.45 -5.75 10.37
C ASP A 196 6.74 -4.92 10.54
N LEU A 197 6.61 -3.58 10.54
CA LEU A 197 7.71 -2.68 10.86
C LEU A 197 8.22 -2.87 12.30
N ALA A 198 7.32 -2.92 13.28
CA ALA A 198 7.67 -3.11 14.68
C ALA A 198 8.39 -4.45 14.88
N ASP A 199 7.94 -5.52 14.25
CA ASP A 199 8.59 -6.83 14.29
C ASP A 199 9.99 -6.82 13.68
N CYS A 200 10.17 -6.13 12.56
CA CYS A 200 11.48 -5.94 11.95
C CYS A 200 12.42 -5.17 12.89
N LEU A 201 11.96 -4.05 13.43
CA LEU A 201 12.75 -3.22 14.36
C LEU A 201 13.10 -3.99 15.65
N ARG A 202 12.20 -4.82 16.20
CA ARG A 202 12.53 -5.72 17.33
C ARG A 202 13.63 -6.71 16.98
N LYS A 203 13.59 -7.29 15.78
CA LYS A 203 14.68 -8.15 15.28
C LYS A 203 16.00 -7.40 15.14
N MET A 204 15.96 -6.08 14.94
CA MET A 204 17.12 -5.20 14.96
C MET A 204 17.53 -4.75 16.37
N GLY A 205 16.82 -5.15 17.41
CA GLY A 205 17.12 -4.85 18.82
C GLY A 205 16.30 -3.73 19.44
N ALA A 206 15.28 -3.21 18.76
CA ALA A 206 14.38 -2.19 19.32
C ALA A 206 13.46 -2.76 20.40
N GLN A 207 13.05 -1.91 21.34
CA GLN A 207 12.10 -2.23 22.41
C GLN A 207 10.78 -1.49 22.14
N ILE A 208 9.78 -2.23 21.64
CA ILE A 208 8.50 -1.71 21.16
C ILE A 208 7.36 -2.54 21.74
N GLU A 209 6.32 -1.87 22.25
CA GLU A 209 5.10 -2.50 22.77
C GLU A 209 3.87 -1.73 22.25
N GLY A 210 2.75 -2.44 22.07
CA GLY A 210 1.45 -1.85 21.72
C GLY A 210 1.22 -1.60 20.24
N ASP A 211 2.10 -2.04 19.34
CA ASP A 211 1.85 -2.05 17.90
C ASP A 211 0.57 -2.85 17.55
N GLY A 212 -0.16 -2.42 16.54
CA GLY A 212 -1.51 -2.93 16.25
C GLY A 212 -2.61 -2.37 17.15
N THR A 213 -2.26 -1.54 18.14
CA THR A 213 -3.21 -0.76 18.97
C THR A 213 -3.08 0.74 18.67
N SER A 214 -3.96 1.56 19.27
CA SER A 214 -3.90 3.02 19.12
C SER A 214 -2.78 3.68 19.92
N THR A 215 -2.03 2.93 20.72
CA THR A 215 -0.93 3.46 21.54
C THR A 215 0.27 2.56 21.44
N ILE A 216 1.39 3.11 20.94
CA ILE A 216 2.66 2.39 20.82
C ILE A 216 3.67 3.04 21.76
N THR A 217 4.35 2.21 22.55
CA THR A 217 5.41 2.65 23.47
C THR A 217 6.75 2.11 22.98
N ILE A 218 7.72 3.00 22.84
CA ILE A 218 9.07 2.69 22.36
C ILE A 218 10.06 3.14 23.42
N GLN A 219 10.89 2.22 23.90
CA GLN A 219 12.07 2.54 24.67
C GLN A 219 13.25 2.68 23.74
N GLY A 220 13.82 3.87 23.66
CA GLY A 220 15.00 4.10 22.81
C GLY A 220 16.22 3.31 23.28
N VAL A 221 17.03 2.89 22.33
CA VAL A 221 18.27 2.13 22.56
C VAL A 221 19.46 2.88 21.97
N ASP A 222 20.67 2.58 22.46
CA ASP A 222 21.89 3.27 22.01
C ASP A 222 22.25 2.91 20.57
N ARG A 223 21.93 1.70 20.12
CA ARG A 223 22.18 1.21 18.75
C ARG A 223 21.23 0.08 18.38
N LEU A 224 21.00 -0.05 17.08
CA LEU A 224 20.37 -1.22 16.45
C LEU A 224 21.43 -2.06 15.73
N HIS A 225 21.09 -3.31 15.43
CA HIS A 225 21.96 -4.25 14.69
C HIS A 225 21.26 -4.76 13.43
N GLY A 226 21.98 -5.57 12.63
CA GLY A 226 21.45 -6.20 11.43
C GLY A 226 20.36 -7.24 11.73
N ALA A 227 19.51 -7.47 10.74
CA ALA A 227 18.44 -8.46 10.85
C ALA A 227 18.08 -9.07 9.50
N THR A 228 17.39 -10.23 9.55
CA THR A 228 16.64 -10.77 8.40
C THR A 228 15.16 -10.78 8.72
N HIS A 229 14.35 -10.18 7.84
CA HIS A 229 12.93 -10.07 8.01
C HIS A 229 12.17 -10.43 6.72
N SER A 230 11.06 -11.14 6.85
CA SER A 230 10.18 -11.44 5.72
C SER A 230 9.06 -10.43 5.66
N VAL A 231 8.93 -9.72 4.55
CA VAL A 231 7.85 -8.75 4.32
C VAL A 231 6.49 -9.45 4.42
N VAL A 232 5.55 -8.88 5.16
CA VAL A 232 4.19 -9.41 5.28
C VAL A 232 3.49 -9.49 3.93
N THR A 233 2.60 -10.45 3.74
CA THR A 233 1.79 -10.61 2.51
C THR A 233 0.98 -9.34 2.23
N ASP A 234 0.93 -8.93 0.96
CA ASP A 234 0.18 -7.73 0.53
C ASP A 234 -1.34 -7.97 0.58
N ARG A 235 -1.98 -7.43 1.61
CA ARG A 235 -3.44 -7.53 1.80
C ARG A 235 -4.24 -6.82 0.71
N ILE A 236 -3.67 -5.81 0.04
CA ILE A 236 -4.36 -5.08 -1.03
C ILE A 236 -4.25 -5.85 -2.35
N GLU A 237 -3.09 -6.45 -2.64
CA GLU A 237 -2.94 -7.38 -3.74
C GLU A 237 -3.86 -8.59 -3.53
N LEU A 238 -3.88 -9.16 -2.32
CA LEU A 238 -4.78 -10.25 -1.92
C LEU A 238 -6.24 -9.92 -2.22
N GLY A 239 -6.77 -8.85 -1.65
CA GLY A 239 -8.16 -8.44 -1.88
C GLY A 239 -8.49 -8.18 -3.34
N THR A 240 -7.55 -7.64 -4.11
CA THR A 240 -7.71 -7.44 -5.55
C THR A 240 -7.89 -8.76 -6.30
N TYR A 241 -7.06 -9.77 -6.01
CA TYR A 241 -7.19 -11.08 -6.68
C TYR A 241 -8.38 -11.90 -6.17
N MET A 242 -8.81 -11.71 -4.91
CA MET A 242 -10.05 -12.29 -4.39
C MET A 242 -11.29 -11.82 -5.18
N LEU A 243 -11.26 -10.60 -5.72
CA LEU A 243 -12.35 -10.08 -6.54
C LEU A 243 -12.43 -10.69 -7.95
N ALA A 244 -11.38 -11.33 -8.44
CA ALA A 244 -11.39 -11.95 -9.77
C ALA A 244 -12.46 -13.06 -9.90
N PRO A 245 -12.48 -14.12 -9.05
CA PRO A 245 -13.56 -15.09 -9.07
C PRO A 245 -14.89 -14.51 -8.57
N ALA A 246 -14.86 -13.46 -7.72
CA ALA A 246 -16.07 -12.81 -7.25
C ALA A 246 -16.86 -12.18 -8.39
N ILE A 247 -16.19 -11.52 -9.34
CA ILE A 247 -16.82 -10.79 -10.46
C ILE A 247 -17.05 -11.69 -11.69
N CYS A 248 -16.17 -12.67 -11.95
CA CYS A 248 -16.22 -13.54 -13.13
C CYS A 248 -16.88 -14.89 -12.88
N GLY A 249 -17.08 -15.27 -11.60
CA GLY A 249 -17.38 -16.64 -11.21
C GLY A 249 -16.13 -17.51 -11.14
N GLY A 250 -16.29 -18.75 -10.68
CA GLY A 250 -15.23 -19.73 -10.52
C GLY A 250 -14.65 -19.80 -9.11
N GLU A 251 -13.44 -20.34 -8.99
CA GLU A 251 -12.75 -20.57 -7.71
C GLU A 251 -11.25 -20.31 -7.85
N VAL A 252 -10.74 -19.41 -7.01
CA VAL A 252 -9.31 -19.07 -6.97
C VAL A 252 -8.79 -19.17 -5.54
N GLU A 253 -7.64 -19.85 -5.36
CA GLU A 253 -6.91 -19.89 -4.11
C GLU A 253 -5.76 -18.88 -4.14
N CYS A 254 -5.82 -17.89 -3.25
CA CYS A 254 -4.80 -16.86 -3.06
C CYS A 254 -3.74 -17.36 -2.07
N LEU A 255 -2.60 -17.84 -2.60
CA LEU A 255 -1.54 -18.45 -1.78
C LEU A 255 -0.86 -17.40 -0.89
N GLY A 256 -0.69 -17.73 0.38
CA GLY A 256 -0.14 -16.82 1.39
C GLY A 256 -1.14 -15.78 1.91
N GLY A 257 -2.40 -15.82 1.44
CA GLY A 257 -3.47 -14.97 1.96
C GLY A 257 -3.83 -15.32 3.41
N ARG A 258 -4.12 -14.28 4.21
CA ARG A 258 -4.50 -14.42 5.63
C ARG A 258 -5.70 -13.53 5.93
N ILE A 259 -6.70 -14.10 6.60
CA ILE A 259 -7.96 -13.40 6.89
C ILE A 259 -7.77 -12.27 7.92
N ASP A 260 -6.84 -12.43 8.86
CA ASP A 260 -6.54 -11.41 9.88
C ASP A 260 -5.97 -10.10 9.30
N LEU A 261 -5.42 -10.15 8.08
CA LEU A 261 -4.95 -8.96 7.37
C LEU A 261 -6.07 -8.17 6.66
N ILE A 262 -7.25 -8.80 6.41
CA ILE A 262 -8.26 -8.27 5.49
C ILE A 262 -9.71 -8.57 5.94
N GLY A 263 -9.93 -8.76 7.24
CA GLY A 263 -11.23 -9.21 7.80
C GLY A 263 -12.43 -8.39 7.35
N ALA A 264 -12.40 -7.06 7.50
CA ALA A 264 -13.51 -6.20 7.09
C ALA A 264 -13.86 -6.28 5.58
N PHE A 265 -12.88 -6.57 4.74
CA PHE A 265 -13.12 -6.83 3.32
C PHE A 265 -13.80 -8.19 3.10
N CYS A 266 -13.36 -9.24 3.81
CA CYS A 266 -13.98 -10.56 3.75
C CYS A 266 -15.45 -10.52 4.23
N GLU A 267 -15.77 -9.74 5.26
CA GLU A 267 -17.15 -9.53 5.72
C GLU A 267 -18.04 -8.92 4.61
N LYS A 268 -17.51 -7.99 3.83
CA LYS A 268 -18.23 -7.41 2.69
C LYS A 268 -18.42 -8.40 1.54
N LEU A 269 -17.44 -9.26 1.30
CA LEU A 269 -17.56 -10.34 0.32
C LEU A 269 -18.63 -11.36 0.74
N ASP A 270 -18.64 -11.78 2.00
CA ASP A 270 -19.66 -12.70 2.55
C ASP A 270 -21.05 -12.07 2.43
N ALA A 271 -21.23 -10.82 2.84
CA ALA A 271 -22.49 -10.07 2.68
C ALA A 271 -22.96 -9.99 1.22
N ALA A 272 -22.02 -9.89 0.27
CA ALA A 272 -22.29 -9.93 -1.16
C ALA A 272 -22.64 -11.34 -1.70
N GLY A 273 -22.46 -12.39 -0.89
CA GLY A 273 -22.73 -13.78 -1.25
C GLY A 273 -21.51 -14.52 -1.83
N ILE A 274 -20.31 -14.01 -1.62
CA ILE A 274 -19.05 -14.62 -2.03
C ILE A 274 -18.53 -15.50 -0.88
N ASN A 275 -18.18 -16.74 -1.19
CA ASN A 275 -17.58 -17.65 -0.23
C ASN A 275 -16.07 -17.41 -0.11
N VAL A 276 -15.58 -17.19 1.11
CA VAL A 276 -14.17 -17.09 1.44
C VAL A 276 -13.85 -18.17 2.48
N GLU A 277 -12.89 -19.03 2.19
CA GLU A 277 -12.50 -20.17 3.02
C GLU A 277 -10.99 -20.14 3.29
N GLU A 278 -10.58 -20.30 4.54
CA GLU A 278 -9.17 -20.49 4.88
C GLU A 278 -8.71 -21.90 4.54
N THR A 279 -7.53 -22.00 3.96
CA THR A 279 -6.86 -23.26 3.63
C THR A 279 -5.47 -23.31 4.25
N ASP A 280 -4.82 -24.45 4.20
CA ASP A 280 -3.42 -24.60 4.66
C ASP A 280 -2.43 -23.73 3.85
N LYS A 281 -2.85 -23.24 2.67
CA LYS A 281 -2.01 -22.46 1.76
C LYS A 281 -2.37 -20.98 1.67
N GLY A 282 -3.56 -20.59 2.12
CA GLY A 282 -4.02 -19.21 2.02
C GLY A 282 -5.54 -19.07 2.10
N LEU A 283 -6.12 -18.22 1.23
CA LEU A 283 -7.56 -17.99 1.15
C LEU A 283 -8.12 -18.44 -0.19
N LYS A 284 -9.12 -19.29 -0.15
CA LYS A 284 -9.87 -19.75 -1.31
C LYS A 284 -11.16 -18.96 -1.43
N VAL A 285 -11.38 -18.37 -2.60
CA VAL A 285 -12.55 -17.55 -2.92
C VAL A 285 -13.33 -18.19 -4.04
N SER A 286 -14.64 -18.33 -3.86
CA SER A 286 -15.52 -18.87 -4.90
C SER A 286 -16.82 -18.11 -5.00
N ASN A 287 -17.28 -17.91 -6.24
CA ASN A 287 -18.60 -17.39 -6.55
C ASN A 287 -19.35 -18.39 -7.43
N ARG A 288 -20.45 -18.91 -6.89
CA ARG A 288 -21.37 -19.85 -7.57
C ARG A 288 -22.65 -19.18 -8.04
N HIS A 289 -22.83 -17.89 -7.75
CA HIS A 289 -23.99 -17.12 -8.13
C HIS A 289 -23.77 -16.45 -9.50
N ALA A 290 -24.82 -16.27 -10.24
CA ALA A 290 -24.79 -15.53 -11.52
C ALA A 290 -24.47 -14.05 -11.30
N ARG A 291 -24.92 -13.48 -10.18
CA ARG A 291 -24.66 -12.11 -9.76
C ARG A 291 -24.51 -12.05 -8.24
N VAL A 292 -23.68 -11.13 -7.78
CA VAL A 292 -23.49 -10.85 -6.34
C VAL A 292 -24.57 -9.89 -5.85
N ARG A 293 -24.79 -9.84 -4.54
CA ARG A 293 -25.71 -8.89 -3.91
C ARG A 293 -25.03 -7.52 -3.73
N ALA A 294 -25.80 -6.46 -3.87
CA ALA A 294 -25.35 -5.12 -3.51
C ALA A 294 -25.06 -5.01 -2.01
N VAL A 295 -23.98 -4.34 -1.66
CA VAL A 295 -23.56 -4.07 -0.27
C VAL A 295 -23.03 -2.65 -0.17
N ASP A 296 -23.29 -1.99 0.95
CA ASP A 296 -22.73 -0.68 1.24
C ASP A 296 -21.31 -0.81 1.81
N VAL A 297 -20.45 0.14 1.45
CA VAL A 297 -19.04 0.17 1.85
C VAL A 297 -18.67 1.55 2.37
N THR A 298 -18.03 1.62 3.53
CA THR A 298 -17.43 2.84 4.06
C THR A 298 -15.95 2.57 4.28
N THR A 299 -15.08 3.41 3.70
CA THR A 299 -13.64 3.28 3.92
C THR A 299 -13.25 3.84 5.29
N GLU A 300 -12.44 3.10 6.02
CA GLU A 300 -11.98 3.45 7.36
C GLU A 300 -10.52 3.01 7.58
N PRO A 301 -9.79 3.62 8.54
CA PRO A 301 -8.51 3.09 8.97
C PRO A 301 -8.65 1.64 9.46
N PHE A 302 -7.57 0.88 9.38
CA PHE A 302 -7.56 -0.51 9.87
C PHE A 302 -8.03 -0.60 11.35
N PRO A 303 -8.89 -1.58 11.70
CA PRO A 303 -9.29 -2.75 10.94
C PRO A 303 -10.52 -2.57 10.03
N GLY A 304 -10.95 -1.34 9.74
CA GLY A 304 -12.04 -1.07 8.83
C GLY A 304 -11.73 -1.38 7.37
N PHE A 305 -12.69 -1.09 6.48
CA PHE A 305 -12.54 -1.39 5.05
C PHE A 305 -11.45 -0.50 4.41
N PRO A 306 -10.41 -1.09 3.80
CA PRO A 306 -9.27 -0.32 3.31
C PRO A 306 -9.63 0.49 2.07
N THR A 307 -9.32 1.79 2.11
CA THR A 307 -9.52 2.71 0.97
C THR A 307 -8.81 2.24 -0.30
N ASP A 308 -7.72 1.48 -0.19
CA ASP A 308 -6.97 0.90 -1.31
C ASP A 308 -7.71 -0.23 -2.04
N LEU A 309 -8.83 -0.74 -1.51
CA LEU A 309 -9.71 -1.71 -2.16
C LEU A 309 -11.06 -1.12 -2.61
N GLN A 310 -11.28 0.18 -2.39
CA GLN A 310 -12.53 0.85 -2.74
C GLN A 310 -12.83 0.77 -4.25
N ALA A 311 -11.85 1.09 -5.11
CA ALA A 311 -12.03 1.09 -6.56
C ALA A 311 -12.32 -0.33 -7.11
N GLN A 312 -11.65 -1.34 -6.58
CA GLN A 312 -11.83 -2.74 -6.95
C GLN A 312 -13.21 -3.25 -6.51
N MET A 313 -13.63 -2.89 -5.29
CA MET A 313 -14.97 -3.21 -4.81
C MET A 313 -16.07 -2.52 -5.65
N MET A 314 -15.87 -1.27 -6.05
CA MET A 314 -16.78 -0.57 -6.96
C MET A 314 -16.94 -1.33 -8.28
N ALA A 315 -15.85 -1.87 -8.85
CA ALA A 315 -15.93 -2.67 -10.08
C ALA A 315 -16.82 -3.91 -9.91
N LEU A 316 -16.72 -4.63 -8.78
CA LEU A 316 -17.63 -5.74 -8.45
C LEU A 316 -19.07 -5.27 -8.36
N LEU A 317 -19.32 -4.18 -7.64
CA LEU A 317 -20.67 -3.67 -7.39
C LEU A 317 -21.36 -3.12 -8.64
N CYS A 318 -20.59 -2.77 -9.69
CA CYS A 318 -21.17 -2.39 -10.98
C CYS A 318 -22.03 -3.50 -11.62
N THR A 319 -21.83 -4.77 -11.26
CA THR A 319 -22.62 -5.91 -11.76
C THR A 319 -23.48 -6.57 -10.68
N ALA A 320 -23.53 -6.03 -9.47
CA ALA A 320 -24.33 -6.57 -8.37
C ALA A 320 -25.84 -6.43 -8.59
N GLU A 321 -26.62 -7.25 -7.91
CA GLU A 321 -28.08 -7.07 -7.85
C GLU A 321 -28.44 -6.03 -6.80
N GLY A 322 -29.02 -4.89 -7.24
CA GLY A 322 -29.44 -3.80 -6.38
C GLY A 322 -28.57 -2.55 -6.51
N THR A 323 -28.61 -1.73 -5.48
CA THR A 323 -27.87 -0.45 -5.40
C THR A 323 -27.01 -0.45 -4.15
N SER A 324 -25.77 -0.03 -4.30
CA SER A 324 -24.77 0.10 -3.24
C SER A 324 -24.38 1.56 -3.03
N VAL A 325 -24.07 1.92 -1.81
CA VAL A 325 -23.49 3.21 -1.44
C VAL A 325 -22.05 3.00 -0.99
N LEU A 326 -21.12 3.71 -1.63
CA LEU A 326 -19.71 3.71 -1.23
C LEU A 326 -19.37 5.08 -0.65
N GLU A 327 -18.95 5.12 0.61
CA GLU A 327 -18.46 6.31 1.29
C GLU A 327 -16.93 6.25 1.41
N GLU A 328 -16.24 7.23 0.80
CA GLU A 328 -14.80 7.41 0.93
C GLU A 328 -14.50 8.47 1.99
N LYS A 329 -14.00 8.02 3.15
CA LYS A 329 -13.70 8.88 4.31
C LYS A 329 -12.23 9.19 4.51
N ILE A 330 -11.35 8.57 3.71
CA ILE A 330 -9.89 8.70 3.89
C ILE A 330 -9.30 9.74 2.95
N PHE A 331 -9.78 9.78 1.68
CA PHE A 331 -9.24 10.70 0.66
C PHE A 331 -10.35 11.41 -0.10
N GLU A 332 -10.17 12.72 -0.31
CA GLU A 332 -11.20 13.60 -0.89
C GLU A 332 -11.47 13.34 -2.37
N ASN A 333 -10.47 12.85 -3.11
CA ASN A 333 -10.55 12.72 -4.57
C ASN A 333 -10.24 11.29 -5.02
N ARG A 334 -11.02 10.31 -4.57
CA ARG A 334 -10.71 8.90 -4.84
C ARG A 334 -11.73 8.16 -5.72
N PHE A 335 -12.58 8.88 -6.43
CA PHE A 335 -13.54 8.31 -7.40
C PHE A 335 -13.15 8.55 -8.86
N MET A 336 -11.89 8.83 -9.15
CA MET A 336 -11.41 9.12 -10.52
C MET A 336 -11.60 7.94 -11.51
N HIS A 337 -11.79 6.73 -11.02
CA HIS A 337 -12.11 5.55 -11.84
C HIS A 337 -13.60 5.46 -12.22
N ALA A 338 -14.49 6.13 -11.51
CA ALA A 338 -15.92 6.05 -11.77
C ALA A 338 -16.30 6.49 -13.20
N PRO A 339 -15.81 7.60 -13.77
CA PRO A 339 -16.08 7.97 -15.16
C PRO A 339 -15.62 6.89 -16.17
N GLU A 340 -14.53 6.20 -15.91
CA GLU A 340 -14.03 5.15 -16.79
C GLU A 340 -14.89 3.88 -16.70
N LEU A 341 -15.38 3.50 -15.51
CA LEU A 341 -16.38 2.45 -15.36
C LEU A 341 -17.71 2.80 -16.05
N MET A 342 -18.13 4.08 -15.99
CA MET A 342 -19.33 4.56 -16.71
C MET A 342 -19.15 4.44 -18.23
N ARG A 343 -17.94 4.61 -18.78
CA ARG A 343 -17.67 4.34 -20.20
C ARG A 343 -17.89 2.86 -20.57
N MET A 344 -17.74 1.95 -19.61
CA MET A 344 -18.04 0.52 -19.75
C MET A 344 -19.53 0.20 -19.50
N GLY A 345 -20.39 1.21 -19.31
CA GLY A 345 -21.82 1.06 -19.10
C GLY A 345 -22.27 0.95 -17.65
N ALA A 346 -21.37 1.17 -16.68
CA ALA A 346 -21.75 1.22 -15.27
C ALA A 346 -22.68 2.41 -14.96
N LYS A 347 -23.59 2.24 -13.99
CA LYS A 347 -24.48 3.29 -13.49
C LYS A 347 -23.97 3.76 -12.13
N ILE A 348 -23.22 4.85 -12.14
CA ILE A 348 -22.58 5.42 -10.97
C ILE A 348 -22.95 6.90 -10.88
N ASP A 349 -23.31 7.35 -9.69
CA ASP A 349 -23.56 8.75 -9.37
C ASP A 349 -22.65 9.16 -8.20
N VAL A 350 -21.80 10.17 -8.39
CA VAL A 350 -20.78 10.59 -7.42
C VAL A 350 -21.10 11.98 -6.91
N HIS A 351 -21.26 12.11 -5.59
CA HIS A 351 -21.49 13.37 -4.89
C HIS A 351 -20.50 13.50 -3.71
N GLY A 352 -19.49 14.36 -3.86
CA GLY A 352 -18.46 14.54 -2.84
C GLY A 352 -17.72 13.23 -2.54
N GLY A 353 -17.67 12.83 -1.29
CA GLY A 353 -17.06 11.58 -0.82
C GLY A 353 -17.97 10.34 -0.92
N THR A 354 -19.11 10.40 -1.65
CA THR A 354 -20.07 9.30 -1.73
C THR A 354 -20.34 8.95 -3.19
N ALA A 355 -20.37 7.67 -3.51
CA ALA A 355 -20.78 7.15 -4.80
C ALA A 355 -21.96 6.18 -4.64
N THR A 356 -23.02 6.37 -5.41
CA THR A 356 -24.15 5.43 -5.53
C THR A 356 -23.96 4.61 -6.80
N VAL A 357 -23.87 3.28 -6.65
CA VAL A 357 -23.65 2.33 -7.74
C VAL A 357 -24.89 1.47 -7.90
N THR A 358 -25.57 1.60 -9.02
CA THR A 358 -26.67 0.70 -9.39
C THR A 358 -26.14 -0.37 -10.32
N GLY A 359 -26.20 -1.62 -9.89
CA GLY A 359 -25.67 -2.73 -10.66
C GLY A 359 -26.38 -2.93 -11.99
N VAL A 360 -25.60 -3.18 -13.03
CA VAL A 360 -26.10 -3.52 -14.37
C VAL A 360 -25.98 -5.00 -14.63
N GLU A 361 -26.71 -5.53 -15.57
CA GLU A 361 -26.63 -6.97 -15.91
C GLU A 361 -25.24 -7.34 -16.44
N ARG A 362 -24.65 -6.47 -17.28
CA ARG A 362 -23.34 -6.66 -17.90
C ARG A 362 -22.67 -5.32 -18.18
N LEU A 363 -21.35 -5.31 -18.03
CA LEU A 363 -20.49 -4.25 -18.53
C LEU A 363 -20.13 -4.53 -20.00
N LYS A 364 -19.71 -3.50 -20.73
CA LYS A 364 -19.23 -3.60 -22.11
C LYS A 364 -17.78 -3.19 -22.18
N GLY A 365 -16.99 -3.94 -22.94
CA GLY A 365 -15.60 -3.60 -23.21
C GLY A 365 -15.48 -2.25 -23.90
N ALA A 366 -14.53 -1.45 -23.49
CA ALA A 366 -14.23 -0.13 -24.04
C ALA A 366 -12.76 0.25 -23.85
N PRO A 367 -12.22 1.16 -24.67
CA PRO A 367 -10.98 1.84 -24.33
C PRO A 367 -11.16 2.72 -23.10
N VAL A 368 -10.36 2.48 -22.05
CA VAL A 368 -10.39 3.21 -20.77
C VAL A 368 -8.98 3.66 -20.37
N MET A 369 -8.90 4.60 -19.45
CA MET A 369 -7.65 5.20 -19.04
C MET A 369 -7.39 4.99 -17.55
N ALA A 370 -6.27 4.40 -17.22
CA ALA A 370 -5.77 4.32 -15.87
C ALA A 370 -5.40 5.71 -15.35
N THR A 371 -5.99 6.13 -14.24
CA THR A 371 -5.76 7.45 -13.61
C THR A 371 -4.78 7.37 -12.45
N ASP A 372 -4.75 6.24 -11.76
CA ASP A 372 -3.84 5.93 -10.66
C ASP A 372 -3.67 4.41 -10.52
N LEU A 373 -2.86 3.99 -9.54
CA LEU A 373 -2.54 2.59 -9.29
C LEU A 373 -3.78 1.72 -9.03
N ARG A 374 -4.72 2.17 -8.17
CA ARG A 374 -5.89 1.37 -7.75
C ARG A 374 -7.02 1.42 -8.78
N ALA A 375 -7.21 2.58 -9.40
CA ALA A 375 -8.09 2.73 -10.55
C ALA A 375 -7.69 1.78 -11.69
N SER A 376 -6.39 1.68 -11.98
CA SER A 376 -5.89 0.82 -13.06
C SER A 376 -6.34 -0.63 -12.93
N VAL A 377 -6.19 -1.24 -11.76
CA VAL A 377 -6.55 -2.65 -11.56
C VAL A 377 -8.06 -2.85 -11.47
N SER A 378 -8.83 -1.87 -10.99
CA SER A 378 -10.29 -1.96 -10.99
C SER A 378 -10.86 -2.02 -12.40
N LEU A 379 -10.25 -1.32 -13.36
CA LEU A 379 -10.61 -1.38 -14.77
C LEU A 379 -10.26 -2.73 -15.41
N ILE A 380 -9.18 -3.38 -14.98
CA ILE A 380 -8.87 -4.77 -15.38
C ILE A 380 -9.96 -5.71 -14.86
N LEU A 381 -10.32 -5.63 -13.57
CA LEU A 381 -11.39 -6.45 -12.99
C LEU A 381 -12.73 -6.26 -13.72
N ALA A 382 -13.11 -5.02 -14.00
CA ALA A 382 -14.30 -4.72 -14.79
C ALA A 382 -14.22 -5.31 -16.21
N GLY A 383 -13.05 -5.24 -16.85
CA GLY A 383 -12.80 -5.80 -18.19
C GLY A 383 -12.89 -7.33 -18.22
N LEU A 384 -12.48 -8.02 -17.15
CA LEU A 384 -12.63 -9.49 -17.04
C LEU A 384 -14.09 -9.94 -17.06
N ALA A 385 -15.02 -9.09 -16.56
CA ALA A 385 -16.45 -9.38 -16.52
C ALA A 385 -17.24 -8.73 -17.67
N ALA A 386 -16.61 -7.90 -18.49
CA ALA A 386 -17.27 -7.18 -19.57
C ALA A 386 -17.47 -8.05 -20.82
N GLU A 387 -18.51 -7.72 -21.59
CA GLU A 387 -18.68 -8.28 -22.96
C GLU A 387 -17.74 -7.53 -23.93
N GLY A 388 -16.97 -8.28 -24.70
CA GLY A 388 -16.04 -7.73 -25.67
C GLY A 388 -14.66 -7.43 -25.08
N GLU A 389 -13.94 -6.53 -25.72
CA GLU A 389 -12.55 -6.22 -25.40
C GLU A 389 -12.45 -4.88 -24.67
N THR A 390 -11.71 -4.87 -23.58
CA THR A 390 -11.36 -3.65 -22.82
C THR A 390 -9.89 -3.35 -23.00
N ILE A 391 -9.57 -2.11 -23.40
CA ILE A 391 -8.19 -1.62 -23.58
C ILE A 391 -7.89 -0.64 -22.46
N VAL A 392 -7.08 -1.05 -21.50
CA VAL A 392 -6.64 -0.21 -20.39
C VAL A 392 -5.34 0.49 -20.77
N ASN A 393 -5.39 1.80 -20.93
CA ASN A 393 -4.25 2.64 -21.28
C ASN A 393 -3.54 3.19 -20.02
N ARG A 394 -2.31 3.70 -20.17
CA ARG A 394 -1.46 4.23 -19.10
C ARG A 394 -1.14 3.23 -17.99
N VAL A 395 -0.90 1.98 -18.36
CA VAL A 395 -0.70 0.88 -17.40
C VAL A 395 0.60 0.95 -16.60
N TYR A 396 1.47 1.93 -16.83
CA TYR A 396 2.64 2.17 -15.98
C TYR A 396 2.27 2.43 -14.51
N HIS A 397 1.05 2.85 -14.22
CA HIS A 397 0.54 2.96 -12.85
C HIS A 397 0.48 1.60 -12.16
N LEU A 398 0.13 0.51 -12.87
CA LEU A 398 0.07 -0.85 -12.33
C LEU A 398 1.43 -1.36 -11.86
N ASP A 399 2.50 -1.04 -12.59
CA ASP A 399 3.86 -1.50 -12.30
C ASP A 399 4.40 -0.95 -10.97
N ARG A 400 3.69 0.01 -10.37
CA ARG A 400 4.00 0.55 -9.05
C ARG A 400 3.51 -0.32 -7.91
N GLY A 401 2.49 -1.14 -8.10
CA GLY A 401 1.85 -1.85 -7.00
C GLY A 401 1.34 -3.25 -7.29
N TYR A 402 1.44 -3.74 -8.52
CA TYR A 402 1.02 -5.10 -8.89
C TYR A 402 2.12 -5.81 -9.67
N GLU A 403 2.68 -6.83 -9.04
CA GLU A 403 3.72 -7.64 -9.65
C GLU A 403 3.12 -8.62 -10.65
N GLN A 404 3.61 -8.58 -11.92
CA GLN A 404 3.25 -9.55 -12.96
C GLN A 404 1.73 -9.74 -13.15
N VAL A 405 0.95 -8.66 -13.10
CA VAL A 405 -0.52 -8.72 -13.13
C VAL A 405 -1.07 -9.57 -14.29
N VAL A 406 -0.52 -9.43 -15.50
CA VAL A 406 -0.94 -10.23 -16.67
C VAL A 406 -0.68 -11.71 -16.43
N ARG A 407 0.50 -12.08 -15.96
CA ARG A 407 0.85 -13.48 -15.69
C ARG A 407 -0.03 -14.12 -14.62
N LYS A 408 -0.31 -13.38 -13.53
CA LYS A 408 -1.15 -13.87 -12.43
C LYS A 408 -2.58 -14.11 -12.87
N PHE A 409 -3.19 -13.17 -13.60
CA PHE A 409 -4.54 -13.37 -14.15
C PHE A 409 -4.60 -14.44 -15.25
N SER A 410 -3.63 -14.48 -16.18
CA SER A 410 -3.56 -15.54 -17.20
C SER A 410 -3.41 -16.93 -16.57
N GLY A 411 -2.68 -17.02 -15.44
CA GLY A 411 -2.47 -18.29 -14.72
C GLY A 411 -3.75 -18.91 -14.15
N VAL A 412 -4.81 -18.13 -13.99
CA VAL A 412 -6.14 -18.60 -13.55
C VAL A 412 -7.18 -18.61 -14.68
N GLY A 413 -6.73 -18.46 -15.93
CA GLY A 413 -7.57 -18.60 -17.14
C GLY A 413 -8.10 -17.29 -17.70
N ALA A 414 -7.69 -16.12 -17.21
CA ALA A 414 -8.07 -14.86 -17.80
C ALA A 414 -7.43 -14.65 -19.19
N LYS A 415 -8.21 -14.09 -20.10
CA LYS A 415 -7.71 -13.67 -21.42
C LYS A 415 -7.25 -12.21 -21.32
N ILE A 416 -5.97 -12.04 -21.06
CA ILE A 416 -5.34 -10.73 -20.78
C ILE A 416 -3.93 -10.70 -21.37
N GLU A 417 -3.56 -9.59 -22.00
CA GLU A 417 -2.22 -9.39 -22.55
C GLU A 417 -1.75 -7.95 -22.42
N ARG A 418 -0.43 -7.74 -22.37
CA ARG A 418 0.19 -6.42 -22.40
C ARG A 418 0.70 -6.14 -23.80
N VAL A 419 0.19 -5.09 -24.40
CA VAL A 419 0.55 -4.64 -25.76
C VAL A 419 1.48 -3.43 -25.61
N LYS A 420 2.66 -3.53 -26.23
CA LYS A 420 3.61 -2.41 -26.32
C LYS A 420 3.16 -1.47 -27.43
N ALA A 421 3.13 -0.17 -27.14
CA ALA A 421 2.88 0.89 -28.13
C ALA A 421 4.12 1.18 -28.97
#